data_bbfda23e7a33500feddc0505f50f1186
#
_entry.id   bbfda23e7a33500feddc0505f50f1186
#
_cell.length_a   1.000
_cell.length_b   1.000
_cell.length_c   1.000
_cell.angle_alpha   90.00
_cell.angle_beta   90.00
_cell.angle_gamma   90.00
#
_symmetry.space_group_name_H-M   'P 1'
#
loop_
_entity.id
_entity.type
_entity.pdbx_description
1 polymer ?
#
loop_
_entity_poly.entity_id
_entity_poly.type
_entity_poly.pdbx_seq_one_letter_code
_entity_poly.pdbx_strand_id
1 'polypeptide(L)'
;MLVTLTEAKQYLRVDTGDEDIVIRGLLASATRLCVDVARLTEEQWSDINSDKTRSERYNTAELTAARETMRVAVLYALGYLYEHREDADHRELTLTLRSLLFALREGVV
;
A
#
# COMPACT_ATOMS: atom_id res chain seq x y z
N MET A 1 3.98 5.70 9.28
CA MET A 1 2.87 5.15 8.48
C MET A 1 3.05 5.57 7.03
N LEU A 2 3.09 4.61 6.12
CA LEU A 2 3.38 4.88 4.70
C LEU A 2 2.32 5.77 4.04
N VAL A 3 1.04 5.48 4.27
CA VAL A 3 -0.09 6.28 3.79
C VAL A 3 -0.95 6.65 4.98
N THR A 4 -1.14 7.94 5.18
CA THR A 4 -1.95 8.44 6.30
C THR A 4 -3.43 8.51 5.90
N LEU A 5 -4.32 8.60 6.90
CA LEU A 5 -5.75 8.80 6.64
C LEU A 5 -5.99 10.06 5.81
N THR A 6 -5.28 11.15 6.10
CA THR A 6 -5.41 12.40 5.36
C THR A 6 -5.07 12.20 3.89
N GLU A 7 -3.96 11.53 3.59
CA GLU A 7 -3.56 11.21 2.22
C GLU A 7 -4.59 10.31 1.53
N ALA A 8 -5.10 9.31 2.24
CA ALA A 8 -6.11 8.40 1.72
C ALA A 8 -7.38 9.16 1.34
N LYS A 9 -7.83 10.04 2.21
CA LYS A 9 -9.02 10.85 1.94
C LYS A 9 -8.82 11.80 0.76
N GLN A 10 -7.64 12.41 0.66
CA GLN A 10 -7.31 13.26 -0.49
C GLN A 10 -7.35 12.47 -1.79
N TYR A 11 -6.78 11.27 -1.79
CA TYR A 11 -6.78 10.40 -2.97
C TYR A 11 -8.21 10.04 -3.39
N LEU A 12 -9.07 9.74 -2.42
CA LEU A 12 -10.46 9.37 -2.67
C LEU A 12 -11.37 10.59 -2.91
N ARG A 13 -10.84 11.80 -2.70
CA ARG A 13 -11.60 13.06 -2.79
C ARG A 13 -12.75 13.11 -1.80
N VAL A 14 -12.50 12.65 -0.58
CA VAL A 14 -13.46 12.69 0.54
C VAL A 14 -12.99 13.77 1.50
N ASP A 15 -13.83 14.76 1.75
CA ASP A 15 -13.48 15.90 2.61
C ASP A 15 -14.30 16.00 3.89
N THR A 16 -15.17 15.03 4.14
CA THR A 16 -15.96 14.97 5.38
C THR A 16 -15.42 13.86 6.30
N GLY A 17 -15.85 13.86 7.56
CA GLY A 17 -15.46 12.82 8.51
C GLY A 17 -16.39 11.61 8.58
N ASP A 18 -17.43 11.60 7.75
CA ASP A 18 -18.51 10.62 7.87
C ASP A 18 -18.06 9.18 7.61
N GLU A 19 -17.06 9.00 6.76
CA GLU A 19 -16.58 7.67 6.38
C GLU A 19 -15.18 7.37 6.94
N ASP A 20 -14.67 8.13 7.91
CA ASP A 20 -13.32 7.95 8.40
C ASP A 20 -13.04 6.53 8.91
N ILE A 21 -13.98 5.94 9.65
CA ILE A 21 -13.82 4.58 10.17
C ILE A 21 -13.74 3.58 9.03
N VAL A 22 -14.61 3.73 8.03
CA VAL A 22 -14.63 2.85 6.85
C VAL A 22 -13.33 2.98 6.07
N ILE A 23 -12.88 4.21 5.83
CA ILE A 23 -11.66 4.46 5.07
C ILE A 23 -10.43 3.91 5.80
N ARG A 24 -10.36 4.06 7.13
CA ARG A 24 -9.27 3.47 7.92
C ARG A 24 -9.23 1.95 7.75
N GLY A 25 -10.38 1.30 7.80
CA GLY A 25 -10.47 -0.15 7.62
C GLY A 25 -10.03 -0.58 6.23
N LEU A 26 -10.49 0.13 5.21
CA LEU A 26 -10.08 -0.15 3.83
C LEU A 26 -8.60 0.10 3.61
N LEU A 27 -8.05 1.16 4.20
CA LEU A 27 -6.63 1.45 4.10
C LEU A 27 -5.79 0.35 4.75
N ALA A 28 -6.20 -0.13 5.92
CA ALA A 28 -5.51 -1.23 6.57
C ALA A 28 -5.55 -2.50 5.71
N SER A 29 -6.71 -2.81 5.12
CA SER A 29 -6.86 -3.97 4.23
C SER A 29 -6.02 -3.82 2.97
N ALA A 30 -6.03 -2.63 2.35
CA ALA A 30 -5.23 -2.36 1.16
C ALA A 30 -3.74 -2.52 1.45
N THR A 31 -3.29 -2.00 2.59
CA THR A 31 -1.89 -2.10 3.02
C THR A 31 -1.49 -3.56 3.22
N ARG A 32 -2.32 -4.33 3.95
CA ARG A 32 -2.02 -5.75 4.20
C ARG A 32 -1.99 -6.54 2.91
N LEU A 33 -2.93 -6.30 2.01
CA LEU A 33 -2.97 -6.96 0.72
C LEU A 33 -1.69 -6.69 -0.08
N CYS A 34 -1.24 -5.44 -0.13
CA CYS A 34 -0.02 -5.07 -0.86
C CYS A 34 1.22 -5.72 -0.24
N VAL A 35 1.33 -5.74 1.08
CA VAL A 35 2.45 -6.41 1.77
C VAL A 35 2.48 -7.90 1.40
N ASP A 36 1.32 -8.55 1.39
CA ASP A 36 1.22 -9.97 1.07
C ASP A 36 1.52 -10.24 -0.41
N VAL A 37 1.00 -9.44 -1.32
CA VAL A 37 1.28 -9.61 -2.76
C VAL A 37 2.75 -9.36 -3.05
N ALA A 38 3.36 -8.38 -2.41
CA ALA A 38 4.79 -8.07 -2.57
C ALA A 38 5.69 -9.10 -1.87
N ARG A 39 5.12 -9.99 -1.06
CA ARG A 39 5.86 -11.00 -0.30
C ARG A 39 6.93 -10.39 0.60
N LEU A 40 6.60 -9.26 1.21
CA LEU A 40 7.53 -8.60 2.13
C LEU A 40 7.56 -9.34 3.46
N THR A 41 8.75 -9.50 4.02
CA THR A 41 8.89 -9.98 5.40
C THR A 41 8.45 -8.86 6.35
N GLU A 42 8.20 -9.21 7.61
CA GLU A 42 7.85 -8.22 8.62
C GLU A 42 8.96 -7.18 8.79
N GLU A 43 10.22 -7.61 8.70
CA GLU A 43 11.38 -6.72 8.80
C GLU A 43 11.45 -5.76 7.61
N GLN A 44 11.23 -6.26 6.40
CA GLN A 44 11.21 -5.41 5.20
C GLN A 44 10.09 -4.39 5.28
N TRP A 45 8.89 -4.84 5.66
CA TRP A 45 7.76 -3.93 5.79
C TRP A 45 8.00 -2.90 6.90
N SER A 46 8.59 -3.31 8.01
CA SER A 46 8.93 -2.38 9.09
C SER A 46 9.85 -1.27 8.60
N ASP A 47 10.86 -1.61 7.81
CA ASP A 47 11.77 -0.62 7.23
C ASP A 47 11.04 0.34 6.29
N ILE A 48 10.22 -0.20 5.39
CA ILE A 48 9.48 0.59 4.41
C ILE A 48 8.47 1.52 5.09
N ASN A 49 7.81 1.02 6.12
CA ASN A 49 6.76 1.75 6.84
C ASN A 49 7.32 2.73 7.88
N SER A 50 8.63 2.80 8.03
CA SER A 50 9.31 3.72 8.95
C SER A 50 9.67 5.03 8.25
N ASP A 51 10.24 5.96 8.99
CA ASP A 51 10.79 7.21 8.45
C ASP A 51 12.31 7.19 8.33
N LYS A 52 12.93 6.00 8.45
CA LYS A 52 14.37 5.84 8.31
C LYS A 52 14.81 6.23 6.89
N THR A 53 16.01 6.78 6.76
CA THR A 53 16.56 7.08 5.44
C THR A 53 17.25 5.87 4.83
N ARG A 54 17.66 4.91 5.64
CA ARG A 54 18.25 3.64 5.21
C ARG A 54 18.11 2.60 6.32
N SER A 55 18.33 1.35 5.99
CA SER A 55 18.31 0.25 6.96
C SER A 55 19.40 -0.75 6.61
N GLU A 56 19.50 -1.83 7.38
CA GLU A 56 20.43 -2.92 7.06
C GLU A 56 20.11 -3.59 5.74
N ARG A 57 18.83 -3.59 5.35
CA ARG A 57 18.35 -4.28 4.14
C ARG A 57 18.33 -3.39 2.92
N TYR A 58 18.19 -2.07 3.12
CA TYR A 58 17.98 -1.11 2.03
C TYR A 58 18.90 0.09 2.19
N ASN A 59 19.58 0.47 1.13
CA ASN A 59 20.22 1.78 1.09
C ASN A 59 19.14 2.86 0.87
N THR A 60 19.55 4.12 0.89
CA THR A 60 18.61 5.24 0.76
C THR A 60 17.82 5.20 -0.55
N ALA A 61 18.48 4.92 -1.67
CA ALA A 61 17.80 4.87 -2.96
C ALA A 61 16.81 3.70 -3.03
N GLU A 62 17.22 2.54 -2.55
CA GLU A 62 16.36 1.35 -2.52
C GLU A 62 15.13 1.57 -1.65
N LEU A 63 15.32 2.17 -0.47
CA LEU A 63 14.22 2.41 0.46
C LEU A 63 13.23 3.43 -0.12
N THR A 64 13.74 4.49 -0.74
CA THR A 64 12.90 5.50 -1.41
C THR A 64 12.07 4.85 -2.52
N ALA A 65 12.71 4.04 -3.37
CA ALA A 65 12.02 3.36 -4.46
C ALA A 65 10.96 2.39 -3.95
N ALA A 66 11.28 1.62 -2.91
CA ALA A 66 10.34 0.68 -2.31
C ALA A 66 9.12 1.39 -1.73
N ARG A 67 9.33 2.52 -1.06
CA ARG A 67 8.23 3.33 -0.51
C ARG A 67 7.33 3.88 -1.61
N GLU A 68 7.91 4.41 -2.68
CA GLU A 68 7.13 4.94 -3.79
C GLU A 68 6.29 3.84 -4.44
N THR A 69 6.87 2.68 -4.68
CA THR A 69 6.17 1.53 -5.26
C THR A 69 5.02 1.09 -4.37
N MET A 70 5.27 0.93 -3.07
CA MET A 70 4.25 0.52 -2.12
C MET A 70 3.15 1.58 -1.98
N ARG A 71 3.50 2.85 -1.96
CA ARG A 71 2.51 3.93 -1.86
C ARG A 71 1.54 3.91 -3.03
N VAL A 72 2.06 3.80 -4.26
CA VAL A 72 1.22 3.72 -5.46
C VAL A 72 0.28 2.52 -5.38
N ALA A 73 0.81 1.36 -5.00
CA ALA A 73 0.03 0.13 -4.92
C ALA A 73 -1.06 0.22 -3.84
N VAL A 74 -0.71 0.74 -2.66
CA VAL A 74 -1.67 0.88 -1.55
C VAL A 74 -2.80 1.84 -1.93
N LEU A 75 -2.48 2.99 -2.53
CA LEU A 75 -3.50 3.94 -2.95
C LEU A 75 -4.40 3.36 -4.04
N TYR A 76 -3.81 2.64 -5.00
CA TYR A 76 -4.60 1.95 -6.03
C TYR A 76 -5.56 0.94 -5.40
N ALA A 77 -5.05 0.10 -4.50
CA ALA A 77 -5.86 -0.90 -3.82
C ALA A 77 -6.97 -0.25 -2.99
N LEU A 78 -6.65 0.83 -2.30
CA LEU A 78 -7.63 1.59 -1.52
C LEU A 78 -8.77 2.10 -2.40
N GLY A 79 -8.44 2.72 -3.53
CA GLY A 79 -9.45 3.24 -4.46
C GLY A 79 -10.34 2.14 -5.00
N TYR A 80 -9.73 1.00 -5.37
CA TYR A 80 -10.49 -0.16 -5.84
C TYR A 80 -11.44 -0.68 -4.76
N LEU A 81 -10.95 -0.89 -3.55
CA LEU A 81 -11.76 -1.41 -2.45
C LEU A 81 -12.86 -0.42 -2.07
N TYR A 82 -12.60 0.86 -2.13
CA TYR A 82 -13.60 1.88 -1.83
C TYR A 82 -14.76 1.84 -2.82
N GLU A 83 -14.47 1.67 -4.10
CA GLU A 83 -15.48 1.62 -5.16
C GLU A 83 -16.19 0.27 -5.27
N HIS A 84 -15.54 -0.81 -4.81
CA HIS A 84 -16.06 -2.18 -4.93
C HIS A 84 -16.29 -2.82 -3.56
N ARG A 85 -16.79 -2.04 -2.61
CA ARG A 85 -16.98 -2.49 -1.21
C ARG A 85 -17.89 -3.70 -1.08
N GLU A 86 -18.80 -3.87 -2.02
CA GLU A 86 -19.77 -4.96 -1.97
C GLU A 86 -19.35 -6.19 -2.77
N ASP A 87 -18.23 -6.12 -3.48
CA ASP A 87 -17.73 -7.26 -4.24
C ASP A 87 -17.03 -8.24 -3.33
N ALA A 88 -17.28 -9.53 -3.56
CA ALA A 88 -16.63 -10.59 -2.80
C ALA A 88 -15.34 -11.09 -3.47
N ASP A 89 -15.16 -10.83 -4.76
CA ASP A 89 -14.03 -11.33 -5.53
C ASP A 89 -13.18 -10.14 -6.02
N HIS A 90 -11.93 -10.11 -5.58
CA HIS A 90 -10.97 -9.05 -5.93
C HIS A 90 -9.83 -9.60 -6.78
N ARG A 91 -10.11 -10.58 -7.63
CA ARG A 91 -9.08 -11.22 -8.46
C ARG A 91 -8.38 -10.22 -9.38
N GLU A 92 -9.14 -9.32 -10.01
CA GLU A 92 -8.57 -8.32 -10.89
C GLU A 92 -7.65 -7.36 -10.15
N LEU A 93 -8.05 -6.95 -8.95
CA LEU A 93 -7.21 -6.12 -8.10
C LEU A 93 -5.88 -6.84 -7.81
N THR A 94 -5.95 -8.10 -7.39
CA THR A 94 -4.75 -8.88 -7.06
C THR A 94 -3.82 -8.99 -8.27
N LEU A 95 -4.35 -9.23 -9.46
CA LEU A 95 -3.53 -9.31 -10.68
C LEU A 95 -2.84 -7.98 -10.97
N THR A 96 -3.54 -6.87 -10.82
CA THR A 96 -2.95 -5.54 -11.02
C THR A 96 -1.87 -5.26 -10.00
N LEU A 97 -2.11 -5.60 -8.72
CA LEU A 97 -1.11 -5.41 -7.67
C LEU A 97 0.14 -6.26 -7.91
N ARG A 98 -0.02 -7.48 -8.43
CA ARG A 98 1.14 -8.31 -8.76
C ARG A 98 2.02 -7.64 -9.82
N SER A 99 1.42 -6.98 -10.80
CA SER A 99 2.16 -6.21 -11.80
C SER A 99 2.85 -4.99 -11.19
N LEU A 100 2.12 -4.21 -10.38
CA LEU A 100 2.67 -3.01 -9.75
C LEU A 100 3.79 -3.34 -8.78
N LEU A 101 3.70 -4.47 -8.09
CA LEU A 101 4.64 -4.84 -7.03
C LEU A 101 5.69 -5.86 -7.49
N PHE A 102 5.76 -6.13 -8.79
CA PHE A 102 6.64 -7.16 -9.34
C PHE A 102 8.10 -6.98 -8.87
N ALA A 103 8.62 -5.77 -8.96
CA ALA A 103 10.01 -5.49 -8.60
C ALA A 103 10.28 -5.81 -7.13
N LEU A 104 9.35 -5.49 -6.23
CA LEU A 104 9.50 -5.82 -4.81
C LEU A 104 9.42 -7.33 -4.57
N ARG A 105 8.48 -8.02 -5.25
CA ARG A 105 8.33 -9.47 -5.12
C ARG A 105 9.58 -10.23 -5.54
N GLU A 106 10.22 -9.77 -6.61
CA GLU A 106 11.36 -10.45 -7.22
C GLU A 106 12.70 -9.92 -6.69
N GLY A 107 12.67 -8.94 -5.80
CA GLY A 107 13.88 -8.40 -5.21
C GLY A 107 14.76 -7.61 -6.17
N VAL A 108 14.17 -7.01 -7.21
CA VAL A 108 14.92 -6.26 -8.23
C VAL A 108 14.85 -4.75 -8.02
N VAL A 109 14.37 -4.31 -6.90
CA VAL A 109 14.30 -2.89 -6.56
C VAL A 109 15.65 -2.40 -6.06
#